data_795e873edffa7550e7f05291370f6ee6
#
_entry.id   795e873edffa7550e7f05291370f6ee6
#
_cell.length_a   1.000
_cell.length_b   1.000
_cell.length_c   1.000
_cell.angle_alpha   90.00
_cell.angle_beta   90.00
_cell.angle_gamma   90.00
#
_symmetry.space_group_name_H-M   'P 1'
#
loop_
_entity.id
_entity.type
_entity.pdbx_description
1 polymer ?
#
loop_
_entity_poly.entity_id
_entity_poly.type
_entity_poly.pdbx_seq_one_letter_code
_entity_poly.pdbx_strand_id
1 'polypeptide(L)'
;MERYIKILSIVFLTISLLPVSGRGNDYVALDEHLGEYLPSSLVFTRDDSMLLNLVDMIDRPTVISPVYYNCPGLCTPIMDGLVKLLNRTDLQMGKDFQVINISFHEDETPGLAAVKKKNYLELLDDQKAGENWHFMTGNRENINSLLETLGYSVIMRGEDILHPAAIMIVSPGGKITKYIHGTKYNPIEFKMAIAEAKKENTMPTITKVLKMCFNYEPAGRGKQRQVTILGFITMLSFALILIIIYPPLKNNK
;
A
#
# COMPACT_ATOMS: atom_id res chain seq x y z
N MET A 1 17.49 -8.24 -54.56
CA MET A 1 17.66 -8.71 -53.16
C MET A 1 18.30 -7.65 -52.25
N GLU A 2 19.45 -7.11 -52.59
CA GLU A 2 20.14 -6.09 -51.75
C GLU A 2 19.31 -4.81 -51.45
N ARG A 3 18.50 -4.34 -52.42
CA ARG A 3 17.66 -3.14 -52.23
C ARG A 3 16.58 -3.34 -51.15
N TYR A 4 15.97 -4.51 -51.11
CA TYR A 4 14.96 -4.85 -50.09
C TYR A 4 15.56 -5.02 -48.69
N ILE A 5 16.78 -5.54 -48.59
CA ILE A 5 17.51 -5.68 -47.31
C ILE A 5 17.83 -4.30 -46.74
N LYS A 6 18.29 -3.34 -47.59
CA LYS A 6 18.58 -1.97 -47.15
C LYS A 6 17.31 -1.23 -46.73
N ILE A 7 16.19 -1.41 -47.39
CA ILE A 7 14.90 -0.80 -47.00
C ILE A 7 14.40 -1.38 -45.69
N LEU A 8 14.46 -2.71 -45.53
CA LEU A 8 14.07 -3.37 -44.26
C LEU A 8 14.92 -2.92 -43.07
N SER A 9 16.23 -2.74 -43.28
CA SER A 9 17.15 -2.27 -42.25
C SER A 9 16.85 -0.82 -41.83
N ILE A 10 16.50 0.04 -42.78
CA ILE A 10 16.13 1.45 -42.48
C ILE A 10 14.80 1.51 -41.73
N VAL A 11 13.79 0.74 -42.15
CA VAL A 11 12.48 0.67 -41.47
C VAL A 11 12.63 0.13 -40.04
N PHE A 12 13.50 -0.87 -39.85
CA PHE A 12 13.77 -1.41 -38.51
C PHE A 12 14.48 -0.40 -37.61
N LEU A 13 15.43 0.36 -38.15
CA LEU A 13 16.15 1.40 -37.40
C LEU A 13 15.23 2.56 -37.01
N THR A 14 14.27 2.93 -37.84
CA THR A 14 13.30 4.01 -37.54
C THR A 14 12.28 3.59 -36.51
N ILE A 15 11.85 2.32 -36.46
CA ILE A 15 10.93 1.78 -35.47
C ILE A 15 11.60 1.69 -34.09
N SER A 16 12.92 1.42 -34.04
CA SER A 16 13.68 1.36 -32.77
C SER A 16 13.91 2.74 -32.13
N LEU A 17 13.76 3.82 -32.90
CA LEU A 17 13.95 5.19 -32.44
C LEU A 17 12.66 5.88 -32.01
N LEU A 18 11.50 5.21 -32.10
CA LEU A 18 10.25 5.76 -31.60
C LEU A 18 10.32 5.81 -30.07
N PRO A 19 10.15 6.99 -29.44
CA PRO A 19 10.10 7.07 -27.99
C PRO A 19 8.89 6.27 -27.53
N VAL A 20 9.13 5.21 -26.79
CA VAL A 20 8.07 4.52 -26.06
C VAL A 20 7.60 5.48 -24.98
N SER A 21 6.55 6.24 -25.27
CA SER A 21 5.86 7.08 -24.30
C SER A 21 5.28 6.14 -23.23
N GLY A 22 6.06 5.87 -22.20
CA GLY A 22 5.59 5.17 -21.03
C GLY A 22 4.51 6.03 -20.39
N ARG A 23 3.24 5.59 -20.47
CA ARG A 23 2.20 6.10 -19.59
C ARG A 23 2.73 5.91 -18.17
N GLY A 24 2.94 7.02 -17.45
CA GLY A 24 3.29 6.96 -16.02
C GLY A 24 2.28 6.04 -15.36
N ASN A 25 2.73 4.89 -14.87
CA ASN A 25 1.93 4.10 -13.94
C ASN A 25 1.89 4.94 -12.68
N ASP A 26 0.73 5.52 -12.36
CA ASP A 26 0.46 6.06 -11.04
C ASP A 26 0.50 4.87 -10.08
N TYR A 27 1.69 4.58 -9.58
CA TYR A 27 1.90 3.53 -8.60
C TYR A 27 1.69 4.16 -7.23
N VAL A 28 0.65 3.72 -6.55
CA VAL A 28 0.42 4.11 -5.16
C VAL A 28 1.48 3.44 -4.31
N ALA A 29 2.39 4.25 -3.79
CA ALA A 29 3.50 3.76 -2.97
C ALA A 29 3.09 3.71 -1.49
N LEU A 30 3.58 2.68 -0.81
CA LEU A 30 3.70 2.64 0.63
C LEU A 30 5.20 2.51 0.94
N ASP A 31 5.78 3.57 1.46
CA ASP A 31 7.17 3.56 1.94
C ASP A 31 7.18 3.36 3.45
N GLU A 32 7.83 2.31 3.94
CA GLU A 32 7.77 1.95 5.34
C GLU A 32 8.75 2.79 6.17
N HIS A 33 8.24 3.69 6.98
CA HIS A 33 8.99 4.56 7.90
C HIS A 33 9.13 3.93 9.30
N LEU A 34 9.60 2.69 9.35
CA LEU A 34 9.79 1.95 10.62
C LEU A 34 10.78 2.67 11.54
N GLY A 35 10.36 2.87 12.78
CA GLY A 35 11.15 3.53 13.80
C GLY A 35 10.91 5.04 13.90
N GLU A 36 10.24 5.64 12.95
CA GLU A 36 9.82 7.05 13.03
C GLU A 36 8.66 7.22 14.00
N TYR A 37 8.52 8.41 14.54
CA TYR A 37 7.44 8.78 15.46
C TYR A 37 6.41 9.65 14.77
N LEU A 38 5.14 9.45 15.12
CA LEU A 38 4.08 10.35 14.71
C LEU A 38 4.34 11.75 15.30
N PRO A 39 4.10 12.83 14.52
CA PRO A 39 4.23 14.19 15.01
C PRO A 39 3.31 14.45 16.21
N SER A 40 3.84 15.03 17.27
CA SER A 40 3.07 15.35 18.48
C SER A 40 2.02 16.45 18.28
N SER A 41 2.05 17.15 17.14
CA SER A 41 1.11 18.21 16.79
C SER A 41 -0.17 17.72 16.09
N LEU A 42 -0.29 16.42 15.80
CA LEU A 42 -1.42 15.87 15.05
C LEU A 42 -2.73 15.93 15.85
N VAL A 43 -3.70 16.67 15.34
CA VAL A 43 -5.01 16.84 15.97
C VAL A 43 -6.11 16.37 15.03
N PHE A 44 -6.98 15.49 15.54
CA PHE A 44 -8.10 14.91 14.80
C PHE A 44 -9.40 15.03 15.62
N THR A 45 -10.54 15.00 14.92
CA THR A 45 -11.86 15.01 15.53
C THR A 45 -12.41 13.59 15.55
N ARG A 46 -12.74 13.09 16.73
CA ARG A 46 -13.32 11.76 16.94
C ARG A 46 -14.81 11.73 16.57
N ASP A 47 -15.35 10.54 16.41
CA ASP A 47 -16.76 10.25 16.07
C ASP A 47 -17.79 10.92 17.01
N ASP A 48 -17.42 11.28 18.23
CA ASP A 48 -18.23 12.05 19.19
C ASP A 48 -18.00 13.57 19.12
N SER A 49 -17.33 14.04 18.09
CA SER A 49 -16.97 15.45 17.85
C SER A 49 -15.94 16.04 18.84
N MET A 50 -15.25 15.20 19.63
CA MET A 50 -14.15 15.67 20.47
C MET A 50 -12.88 15.87 19.63
N LEU A 51 -12.27 17.04 19.76
CA LEU A 51 -10.98 17.37 19.16
C LEU A 51 -9.87 16.84 20.08
N LEU A 52 -9.02 15.96 19.58
CA LEU A 52 -8.03 15.23 20.37
C LEU A 52 -6.67 15.22 19.68
N ASN A 53 -5.59 15.30 20.46
CA ASN A 53 -4.26 15.03 19.96
C ASN A 53 -4.10 13.52 19.74
N LEU A 54 -3.65 13.14 18.55
CA LEU A 54 -3.55 11.72 18.18
C LEU A 54 -2.54 10.98 19.06
N VAL A 55 -1.38 11.59 19.31
CA VAL A 55 -0.30 10.94 20.07
C VAL A 55 -0.68 10.74 21.52
N ASP A 56 -1.39 11.70 22.12
CA ASP A 56 -1.87 11.61 23.52
C ASP A 56 -2.88 10.48 23.72
N MET A 57 -3.56 10.05 22.65
CA MET A 57 -4.46 8.89 22.69
C MET A 57 -3.72 7.54 22.65
N ILE A 58 -2.45 7.53 22.21
CA ILE A 58 -1.69 6.31 21.99
C ILE A 58 -0.94 5.90 23.27
N ASP A 59 -1.68 5.40 24.25
CA ASP A 59 -1.15 4.92 25.53
C ASP A 59 -0.77 3.43 25.53
N ARG A 60 -1.10 2.73 24.45
CA ARG A 60 -0.87 1.29 24.23
C ARG A 60 -0.60 1.02 22.75
N PRO A 61 -0.14 -0.20 22.37
CA PRO A 61 -0.03 -0.56 20.96
C PRO A 61 -1.30 -0.21 20.21
N THR A 62 -1.18 0.53 19.13
CA THR A 62 -2.32 1.07 18.40
C THR A 62 -2.23 0.68 16.93
N VAL A 63 -3.33 0.18 16.38
CA VAL A 63 -3.49 -0.03 14.94
C VAL A 63 -3.97 1.28 14.34
N ILE A 64 -3.18 1.88 13.45
CA ILE A 64 -3.58 3.02 12.63
C ILE A 64 -4.04 2.49 11.26
N SER A 65 -5.25 2.83 10.87
CA SER A 65 -5.81 2.47 9.57
C SER A 65 -6.30 3.72 8.85
N PRO A 66 -5.53 4.26 7.88
CA PRO A 66 -6.00 5.30 7.00
C PRO A 66 -7.11 4.76 6.10
N VAL A 67 -8.25 5.40 6.07
CA VAL A 67 -9.44 4.98 5.35
C VAL A 67 -10.15 6.17 4.71
N TYR A 68 -11.13 5.89 3.86
CA TYR A 68 -12.10 6.83 3.34
C TYR A 68 -13.49 6.25 3.61
N TYR A 69 -14.26 6.87 4.49
CA TYR A 69 -15.52 6.30 4.98
C TYR A 69 -16.58 6.15 3.88
N ASN A 70 -16.59 7.07 2.92
CA ASN A 70 -17.49 7.01 1.76
C ASN A 70 -16.96 6.20 0.59
N CYS A 71 -15.85 5.48 0.75
CA CYS A 71 -15.18 4.75 -0.31
C CYS A 71 -16.09 3.65 -0.90
N PRO A 72 -16.34 3.66 -2.22
CA PRO A 72 -17.04 2.56 -2.89
C PRO A 72 -16.14 1.34 -3.17
N GLY A 73 -14.84 1.43 -2.85
CA GLY A 73 -13.81 0.49 -3.29
C GLY A 73 -13.06 -0.23 -2.16
N LEU A 74 -11.75 0.00 -2.09
CA LEU A 74 -10.79 -0.78 -1.29
C LEU A 74 -10.91 -0.58 0.24
N CYS A 75 -11.43 0.54 0.74
CA CYS A 75 -11.53 0.77 2.18
C CYS A 75 -12.49 -0.21 2.86
N THR A 76 -13.57 -0.62 2.20
CA THR A 76 -14.47 -1.66 2.72
C THR A 76 -13.75 -2.99 2.95
N PRO A 77 -13.00 -3.58 2.00
CA PRO A 77 -12.18 -4.76 2.25
C PRO A 77 -11.14 -4.62 3.38
N ILE A 78 -10.55 -3.44 3.58
CA ILE A 78 -9.64 -3.18 4.70
C ILE A 78 -10.38 -3.27 6.03
N MET A 79 -11.51 -2.59 6.14
CA MET A 79 -12.33 -2.57 7.34
C MET A 79 -12.94 -3.96 7.66
N ASP A 80 -13.43 -4.67 6.65
CA ASP A 80 -13.92 -6.05 6.80
C ASP A 80 -12.79 -7.00 7.24
N GLY A 81 -11.59 -6.78 6.74
CA GLY A 81 -10.39 -7.49 7.18
C GLY A 81 -10.09 -7.25 8.65
N LEU A 82 -10.22 -6.00 9.11
CA LEU A 82 -10.08 -5.66 10.53
C LEU A 82 -11.13 -6.35 11.39
N VAL A 83 -12.41 -6.31 11.02
CA VAL A 83 -13.47 -7.05 11.74
C VAL A 83 -13.13 -8.54 11.87
N LYS A 84 -12.75 -9.18 10.75
CA LYS A 84 -12.36 -10.59 10.76
C LYS A 84 -11.15 -10.89 11.63
N LEU A 85 -10.18 -9.97 11.69
CA LEU A 85 -9.02 -10.07 12.57
C LEU A 85 -9.45 -9.95 14.04
N LEU A 86 -10.25 -8.93 14.36
CA LEU A 86 -10.69 -8.62 15.71
C LEU A 86 -11.52 -9.77 16.29
N ASN A 87 -12.40 -10.39 15.51
CA ASN A 87 -13.20 -11.56 15.93
C ASN A 87 -12.39 -12.86 16.05
N ARG A 88 -11.17 -12.93 15.48
CA ARG A 88 -10.34 -14.14 15.46
C ARG A 88 -9.10 -14.08 16.35
N THR A 89 -8.70 -12.90 16.77
CA THR A 89 -7.56 -12.74 17.67
C THR A 89 -7.93 -13.09 19.11
N ASP A 90 -6.99 -13.64 19.86
CA ASP A 90 -7.11 -13.88 21.28
C ASP A 90 -6.69 -12.66 22.14
N LEU A 91 -6.26 -11.58 21.50
CA LEU A 91 -5.94 -10.31 22.17
C LEU A 91 -7.21 -9.52 22.46
N GLN A 92 -7.21 -8.80 23.56
CA GLN A 92 -8.34 -7.98 24.01
C GLN A 92 -8.14 -6.52 23.62
N MET A 93 -8.99 -6.01 22.71
CA MET A 93 -9.04 -4.58 22.38
C MET A 93 -9.44 -3.79 23.63
N GLY A 94 -8.75 -2.67 23.86
CA GLY A 94 -8.88 -1.88 25.10
C GLY A 94 -7.93 -2.28 26.21
N LYS A 95 -7.38 -3.49 26.19
CA LYS A 95 -6.37 -3.96 27.14
C LYS A 95 -5.00 -4.16 26.50
N ASP A 96 -4.95 -4.93 25.44
CA ASP A 96 -3.70 -5.28 24.75
C ASP A 96 -3.33 -4.30 23.66
N PHE A 97 -4.32 -3.72 23.00
CA PHE A 97 -4.19 -2.78 21.92
C PHE A 97 -5.47 -1.96 21.76
N GLN A 98 -5.42 -0.93 20.90
CA GLN A 98 -6.59 -0.20 20.42
C GLN A 98 -6.50 -0.03 18.88
N VAL A 99 -7.60 0.40 18.27
CA VAL A 99 -7.68 0.64 16.81
C VAL A 99 -8.15 2.07 16.57
N ILE A 100 -7.47 2.78 15.68
CA ILE A 100 -7.82 4.13 15.24
C ILE A 100 -7.91 4.13 13.72
N ASN A 101 -9.12 4.25 13.19
CA ASN A 101 -9.35 4.55 11.81
C ASN A 101 -9.35 6.06 11.61
N ILE A 102 -8.62 6.54 10.63
CA ILE A 102 -8.51 7.98 10.35
C ILE A 102 -8.87 8.20 8.89
N SER A 103 -9.88 9.04 8.67
CA SER A 103 -10.21 9.43 7.30
C SER A 103 -9.07 10.25 6.70
N PHE A 104 -8.66 9.90 5.48
CA PHE A 104 -7.73 10.69 4.69
C PHE A 104 -8.44 11.67 3.75
N HIS A 105 -9.77 11.80 3.84
CA HIS A 105 -10.55 12.77 3.07
C HIS A 105 -11.04 13.90 3.97
N GLU A 106 -10.62 15.12 3.66
CA GLU A 106 -10.86 16.30 4.50
C GLU A 106 -12.34 16.72 4.62
N ASP A 107 -13.16 16.36 3.63
CA ASP A 107 -14.59 16.70 3.63
C ASP A 107 -15.44 15.71 4.46
N GLU A 108 -14.85 14.64 4.98
CA GLU A 108 -15.58 13.70 5.83
C GLU A 108 -15.77 14.25 7.24
N THR A 109 -16.97 14.03 7.78
CA THR A 109 -17.41 14.63 9.04
C THR A 109 -17.38 13.61 10.19
N PRO A 110 -17.29 14.08 11.46
CA PRO A 110 -17.43 13.20 12.62
C PRO A 110 -18.77 12.47 12.66
N GLY A 111 -19.85 13.07 12.15
CA GLY A 111 -21.15 12.40 12.03
C GLY A 111 -21.11 11.20 11.09
N LEU A 112 -20.40 11.30 9.96
CA LEU A 112 -20.19 10.16 9.07
C LEU A 112 -19.31 9.09 9.74
N ALA A 113 -18.26 9.50 10.45
CA ALA A 113 -17.42 8.59 11.23
C ALA A 113 -18.22 7.80 12.27
N ALA A 114 -19.15 8.46 12.98
CA ALA A 114 -20.05 7.85 13.96
C ALA A 114 -20.98 6.80 13.33
N VAL A 115 -21.56 7.11 12.16
CA VAL A 115 -22.40 6.16 11.43
C VAL A 115 -21.59 4.94 10.99
N LYS A 116 -20.40 5.14 10.46
CA LYS A 116 -19.51 4.04 10.04
C LYS A 116 -19.07 3.20 11.24
N LYS A 117 -18.68 3.83 12.35
CA LYS A 117 -18.35 3.13 13.60
C LYS A 117 -19.49 2.23 14.02
N LYS A 118 -20.72 2.75 14.12
CA LYS A 118 -21.91 1.96 14.50
C LYS A 118 -22.05 0.71 13.63
N ASN A 119 -21.97 0.87 12.30
CA ASN A 119 -22.13 -0.24 11.38
C ASN A 119 -21.05 -1.33 11.57
N TYR A 120 -19.80 -0.95 11.84
CA TYR A 120 -18.71 -1.90 12.04
C TYR A 120 -18.72 -2.54 13.44
N LEU A 121 -19.19 -1.82 14.47
CA LEU A 121 -19.36 -2.39 15.82
C LEU A 121 -20.42 -3.51 15.84
N GLU A 122 -21.46 -3.41 15.02
CA GLU A 122 -22.49 -4.46 14.89
C GLU A 122 -21.92 -5.78 14.33
N LEU A 123 -20.75 -5.73 13.67
CA LEU A 123 -20.08 -6.91 13.11
C LEU A 123 -19.05 -7.55 14.09
N LEU A 124 -18.82 -6.94 15.25
CA LEU A 124 -17.93 -7.48 16.26
C LEU A 124 -18.67 -8.47 17.16
N ASP A 125 -18.00 -9.59 17.48
CA ASP A 125 -18.49 -10.58 18.45
C ASP A 125 -18.53 -9.98 19.86
N ASP A 126 -17.56 -9.13 20.23
CA ASP A 126 -17.53 -8.35 21.46
C ASP A 126 -17.75 -6.86 21.16
N GLN A 127 -18.98 -6.41 21.21
CA GLN A 127 -19.33 -5.03 20.94
C GLN A 127 -18.78 -4.03 21.99
N LYS A 128 -18.58 -4.47 23.25
CA LYS A 128 -18.01 -3.61 24.31
C LYS A 128 -16.55 -3.27 24.07
N ALA A 129 -15.79 -4.20 23.50
CA ALA A 129 -14.43 -3.92 23.07
C ALA A 129 -14.35 -2.78 22.03
N GLY A 130 -15.42 -2.58 21.26
CA GLY A 130 -15.55 -1.53 20.26
C GLY A 130 -15.47 -0.09 20.79
N GLU A 131 -15.60 0.14 22.09
CA GLU A 131 -15.32 1.45 22.71
C GLU A 131 -13.87 1.90 22.46
N ASN A 132 -12.97 0.95 22.26
CA ASN A 132 -11.55 1.17 21.94
C ASN A 132 -11.24 1.12 20.43
N TRP A 133 -12.27 1.16 19.61
CA TRP A 133 -12.17 1.34 18.16
C TRP A 133 -12.63 2.76 17.81
N HIS A 134 -11.68 3.65 17.58
CA HIS A 134 -11.93 5.06 17.33
C HIS A 134 -12.01 5.34 15.83
N PHE A 135 -12.93 6.22 15.45
CA PHE A 135 -13.10 6.68 14.09
C PHE A 135 -12.89 8.19 14.06
N MET A 136 -11.94 8.66 13.28
CA MET A 136 -11.49 10.05 13.31
C MET A 136 -11.54 10.68 11.93
N THR A 137 -11.75 11.99 11.93
CA THR A 137 -11.66 12.88 10.78
C THR A 137 -10.71 14.02 11.09
N GLY A 138 -10.15 14.66 10.07
CA GLY A 138 -9.18 15.73 10.27
C GLY A 138 -9.21 16.75 9.14
N ASN A 139 -8.51 17.86 9.34
CA ASN A 139 -8.26 18.82 8.29
C ASN A 139 -7.12 18.33 7.36
N ARG A 140 -6.99 18.94 6.19
CA ARG A 140 -6.00 18.62 5.17
C ARG A 140 -4.56 18.59 5.71
N GLU A 141 -4.21 19.56 6.57
CA GLU A 141 -2.85 19.70 7.09
C GLU A 141 -2.47 18.49 7.96
N ASN A 142 -3.31 18.13 8.95
CA ASN A 142 -3.08 16.99 9.83
C ASN A 142 -3.14 15.66 9.08
N ILE A 143 -4.06 15.52 8.11
CA ILE A 143 -4.16 14.34 7.25
C ILE A 143 -2.86 14.17 6.45
N ASN A 144 -2.40 15.21 5.75
CA ASN A 144 -1.18 15.13 4.94
C ASN A 144 0.05 14.83 5.81
N SER A 145 0.19 15.49 6.95
CA SER A 145 1.29 15.26 7.89
C SER A 145 1.30 13.81 8.41
N LEU A 146 0.13 13.26 8.72
CA LEU A 146 0.01 11.86 9.13
C LEU A 146 0.40 10.91 7.99
N LEU A 147 -0.17 11.10 6.79
CA LEU A 147 0.08 10.23 5.64
C LEU A 147 1.56 10.27 5.21
N GLU A 148 2.19 11.46 5.23
CA GLU A 148 3.61 11.62 4.95
C GLU A 148 4.46 10.84 5.96
N THR A 149 4.18 11.00 7.26
CA THR A 149 4.89 10.27 8.32
C THR A 149 4.70 8.77 8.20
N LEU A 150 3.52 8.30 7.80
CA LEU A 150 3.25 6.89 7.55
C LEU A 150 3.78 6.39 6.21
N GLY A 151 4.37 7.24 5.38
CA GLY A 151 4.79 6.89 4.01
C GLY A 151 3.64 6.38 3.13
N TYR A 152 2.41 6.84 3.41
CA TYR A 152 1.17 6.34 2.82
C TYR A 152 0.67 7.28 1.74
N SER A 153 0.92 6.94 0.47
CA SER A 153 0.55 7.79 -0.66
C SER A 153 -0.92 7.62 -1.03
N VAL A 154 -1.63 8.74 -1.20
CA VAL A 154 -3.00 8.79 -1.72
C VAL A 154 -3.01 9.60 -3.00
N ILE A 155 -3.59 9.05 -4.07
CA ILE A 155 -3.68 9.69 -5.38
C ILE A 155 -5.15 9.86 -5.75
N MET A 156 -5.58 11.09 -5.95
CA MET A 156 -6.92 11.43 -6.44
C MET A 156 -6.95 11.33 -7.96
N ARG A 157 -7.85 10.52 -8.51
CA ARG A 157 -8.03 10.35 -9.96
C ARG A 157 -9.52 10.54 -10.31
N GLY A 158 -9.94 11.78 -10.51
CA GLY A 158 -11.35 12.12 -10.64
C GLY A 158 -12.11 11.77 -9.37
N GLU A 159 -13.13 10.92 -9.48
CA GLU A 159 -13.90 10.42 -8.33
C GLU A 159 -13.22 9.23 -7.63
N ASP A 160 -12.23 8.60 -8.27
CA ASP A 160 -11.51 7.47 -7.71
C ASP A 160 -10.36 7.94 -6.83
N ILE A 161 -10.21 7.28 -5.68
CA ILE A 161 -9.09 7.47 -4.77
C ILE A 161 -8.25 6.20 -4.74
N LEU A 162 -7.01 6.30 -5.21
CA LEU A 162 -6.06 5.21 -5.17
C LEU A 162 -5.21 5.32 -3.91
N HIS A 163 -5.15 4.25 -3.13
CA HIS A 163 -4.36 4.19 -1.90
C HIS A 163 -3.85 2.77 -1.65
N PRO A 164 -2.77 2.57 -0.87
CA PRO A 164 -2.30 1.25 -0.49
C PRO A 164 -3.33 0.52 0.39
N ALA A 165 -3.35 -0.80 0.32
CA ALA A 165 -4.04 -1.61 1.31
C ALA A 165 -3.03 -1.99 2.41
N ALA A 166 -3.08 -1.31 3.54
CA ALA A 166 -2.24 -1.61 4.70
C ALA A 166 -2.80 -1.00 5.97
N ILE A 167 -2.46 -1.62 7.09
CA ILE A 167 -2.59 -1.07 8.44
C ILE A 167 -1.20 -0.93 9.06
N MET A 168 -1.02 0.05 9.91
CA MET A 168 0.22 0.30 10.64
C MET A 168 0.01 0.04 12.12
N ILE A 169 1.02 -0.54 12.77
CA ILE A 169 1.03 -0.70 14.22
C ILE A 169 2.07 0.26 14.78
N VAL A 170 1.64 1.04 15.75
CA VAL A 170 2.50 1.96 16.48
C VAL A 170 2.59 1.54 17.94
N SER A 171 3.74 1.79 18.58
CA SER A 171 3.93 1.60 20.01
C SER A 171 3.24 2.68 20.84
N PRO A 172 3.11 2.53 22.16
CA PRO A 172 2.80 3.65 23.02
C PRO A 172 3.71 4.85 22.73
N GLY A 173 3.12 6.06 22.67
CA GLY A 173 3.85 7.26 22.25
C GLY A 173 4.07 7.43 20.76
N GLY A 174 3.51 6.55 19.90
CA GLY A 174 3.37 6.79 18.47
C GLY A 174 4.56 6.40 17.58
N LYS A 175 5.49 5.54 18.02
CA LYS A 175 6.56 5.01 17.16
C LYS A 175 6.01 3.96 16.20
N ILE A 176 6.27 4.09 14.91
CA ILE A 176 5.86 3.14 13.88
C ILE A 176 6.68 1.85 14.00
N THR A 177 6.03 0.73 14.31
CA THR A 177 6.71 -0.53 14.60
C THR A 177 6.50 -1.60 13.54
N LYS A 178 5.34 -1.62 12.84
CA LYS A 178 5.03 -2.63 11.85
C LYS A 178 4.04 -2.12 10.80
N TYR A 179 4.22 -2.57 9.58
CA TYR A 179 3.23 -2.48 8.50
C TYR A 179 2.68 -3.87 8.19
N ILE A 180 1.37 -4.01 8.12
CA ILE A 180 0.70 -5.24 7.68
C ILE A 180 -0.05 -4.92 6.39
N HIS A 181 0.42 -5.51 5.29
CA HIS A 181 -0.09 -5.26 3.94
C HIS A 181 -1.32 -6.11 3.62
N GLY A 182 -2.15 -5.59 2.73
CA GLY A 182 -3.33 -6.27 2.19
C GLY A 182 -4.59 -6.04 3.03
N THR A 183 -5.60 -6.86 2.77
CA THR A 183 -6.92 -6.81 3.39
C THR A 183 -7.27 -8.08 4.16
N LYS A 184 -6.33 -9.05 4.18
CA LYS A 184 -6.47 -10.31 4.92
C LYS A 184 -5.36 -10.40 5.95
N TYR A 185 -5.70 -10.18 7.21
CA TYR A 185 -4.74 -10.11 8.29
C TYR A 185 -4.62 -11.46 9.00
N ASN A 186 -3.36 -11.87 9.25
CA ASN A 186 -3.05 -13.09 9.98
C ASN A 186 -3.06 -12.81 11.49
N PRO A 187 -3.89 -13.48 12.32
CA PRO A 187 -3.94 -13.26 13.76
C PRO A 187 -2.61 -13.53 14.48
N ILE A 188 -1.80 -14.48 14.01
CA ILE A 188 -0.49 -14.78 14.60
C ILE A 188 0.50 -13.64 14.32
N GLU A 189 0.58 -13.17 13.08
CA GLU A 189 1.43 -12.02 12.71
C GLU A 189 1.00 -10.78 13.51
N PHE A 190 -0.29 -10.54 13.61
CA PHE A 190 -0.85 -9.44 14.39
C PHE A 190 -0.46 -9.53 15.88
N LYS A 191 -0.62 -10.70 16.51
CA LYS A 191 -0.24 -10.94 17.90
C LYS A 191 1.25 -10.67 18.15
N MET A 192 2.11 -11.15 17.25
CA MET A 192 3.55 -10.88 17.33
C MET A 192 3.85 -9.39 17.20
N ALA A 193 3.20 -8.70 16.26
CA ALA A 193 3.39 -7.28 16.04
C ALA A 193 2.96 -6.43 17.25
N ILE A 194 1.83 -6.76 17.90
CA ILE A 194 1.38 -6.11 19.12
C ILE A 194 2.38 -6.37 20.27
N ALA A 195 2.87 -7.60 20.40
CA ALA A 195 3.85 -7.94 21.43
C ALA A 195 5.18 -7.18 21.29
N GLU A 196 5.65 -6.99 20.05
CA GLU A 196 6.86 -6.22 19.78
C GLU A 196 6.63 -4.71 19.91
N ALA A 197 5.44 -4.21 19.52
CA ALA A 197 5.08 -2.81 19.71
C ALA A 197 5.04 -2.42 21.21
N LYS A 198 4.63 -3.32 22.10
CA LYS A 198 4.71 -3.11 23.58
C LYS A 198 6.15 -2.88 24.06
N LYS A 199 7.14 -3.37 23.33
CA LYS A 199 8.59 -3.22 23.66
C LYS A 199 9.25 -2.13 22.81
N GLU A 200 8.48 -1.41 22.00
CA GLU A 200 8.95 -0.43 21.01
C GLU A 200 9.90 -0.99 19.95
N ASN A 201 9.87 -2.30 19.73
CA ASN A 201 10.67 -2.96 18.71
C ASN A 201 10.01 -2.84 17.34
N THR A 202 10.83 -2.62 16.32
CA THR A 202 10.37 -2.59 14.92
C THR A 202 10.42 -3.97 14.29
N MET A 203 9.39 -4.31 13.51
CA MET A 203 9.30 -5.55 12.74
C MET A 203 9.26 -5.24 11.24
N PRO A 204 10.39 -5.31 10.53
CA PRO A 204 10.41 -5.05 9.09
C PRO A 204 9.60 -6.11 8.34
N THR A 205 9.00 -5.72 7.22
CA THR A 205 8.37 -6.66 6.29
C THR A 205 9.44 -7.48 5.56
N ILE A 206 9.07 -8.67 5.06
CA ILE A 206 9.97 -9.51 4.27
C ILE A 206 10.50 -8.73 3.06
N THR A 207 9.65 -7.93 2.41
CA THR A 207 10.06 -7.08 1.27
C THR A 207 11.14 -6.08 1.67
N LYS A 208 11.02 -5.44 2.84
CA LYS A 208 12.03 -4.49 3.34
C LYS A 208 13.33 -5.19 3.70
N VAL A 209 13.25 -6.38 4.32
CA VAL A 209 14.44 -7.20 4.61
C VAL A 209 15.15 -7.61 3.31
N LEU A 210 14.41 -8.05 2.29
CA LEU A 210 14.98 -8.41 1.00
C LEU A 210 15.62 -7.20 0.30
N LYS A 211 15.00 -6.03 0.34
CA LYS A 211 15.60 -4.79 -0.17
C LYS A 211 16.92 -4.46 0.54
N MET A 212 16.96 -4.57 1.86
CA MET A 212 18.17 -4.28 2.64
C MET A 212 19.29 -5.30 2.40
N CYS A 213 18.96 -6.60 2.31
CA CYS A 213 19.97 -7.66 2.17
C CYS A 213 20.50 -7.83 0.75
N PHE A 214 19.66 -7.59 -0.27
CA PHE A 214 19.98 -7.90 -1.66
C PHE A 214 20.02 -6.67 -2.58
N ASN A 215 19.87 -5.48 -2.03
CA ASN A 215 19.66 -4.25 -2.82
C ASN A 215 18.56 -4.43 -3.89
N TYR A 216 17.59 -5.29 -3.58
CA TYR A 216 16.50 -5.68 -4.45
C TYR A 216 15.42 -4.61 -4.40
N GLU A 217 15.47 -3.66 -5.33
CA GLU A 217 14.27 -2.93 -5.68
C GLU A 217 13.37 -3.88 -6.46
N PRO A 218 12.16 -4.18 -6.00
CA PRO A 218 11.14 -4.75 -6.86
C PRO A 218 10.83 -3.67 -7.89
N ALA A 219 11.65 -3.63 -8.96
CA ALA A 219 11.40 -2.77 -10.11
C ALA A 219 9.95 -2.99 -10.49
N GLY A 220 9.18 -1.93 -10.46
CA GLY A 220 7.77 -1.98 -10.79
C GLY A 220 7.60 -2.83 -12.05
N ARG A 221 6.69 -3.78 -12.04
CA ARG A 221 6.48 -4.80 -13.09
C ARG A 221 6.45 -4.25 -14.53
N GLY A 222 6.31 -2.92 -14.69
CA GLY A 222 6.39 -2.21 -15.97
C GLY A 222 7.78 -2.19 -16.60
N LYS A 223 8.85 -1.88 -15.85
CA LYS A 223 10.21 -1.80 -16.41
C LYS A 223 10.76 -3.18 -16.78
N GLN A 224 10.52 -4.18 -15.95
CA GLN A 224 10.98 -5.54 -16.22
C GLN A 224 10.27 -6.15 -17.44
N ARG A 225 8.99 -5.89 -17.63
CA ARG A 225 8.22 -6.32 -18.79
C ARG A 225 8.71 -5.66 -20.08
N GLN A 226 9.07 -4.38 -20.06
CA GLN A 226 9.60 -3.66 -21.20
C GLN A 226 10.99 -4.19 -21.62
N VAL A 227 11.90 -4.41 -20.68
CA VAL A 227 13.22 -4.97 -20.96
C VAL A 227 13.11 -6.40 -21.51
N THR A 228 12.20 -7.22 -20.99
CA THR A 228 11.98 -8.58 -21.48
C THR A 228 11.39 -8.58 -22.89
N ILE A 229 10.40 -7.74 -23.18
CA ILE A 229 9.80 -7.62 -24.54
C ILE A 229 10.83 -7.12 -25.53
N LEU A 230 11.63 -6.12 -25.17
CA LEU A 230 12.69 -5.59 -26.04
C LEU A 230 13.76 -6.68 -26.31
N GLY A 231 14.13 -7.46 -25.30
CA GLY A 231 15.05 -8.58 -25.41
C GLY A 231 14.50 -9.68 -26.33
N PHE A 232 13.24 -10.04 -26.23
CA PHE A 232 12.59 -11.00 -27.14
C PHE A 232 12.52 -10.49 -28.58
N ILE A 233 12.20 -9.22 -28.80
CA ILE A 233 12.15 -8.63 -30.15
C ILE A 233 13.53 -8.63 -30.80
N THR A 234 14.58 -8.26 -30.07
CA THR A 234 15.96 -8.28 -30.58
C THR A 234 16.44 -9.68 -30.89
N MET A 235 16.12 -10.66 -30.06
CA MET A 235 16.47 -12.06 -30.29
C MET A 235 15.75 -12.67 -31.51
N LEU A 236 14.45 -12.36 -31.69
CA LEU A 236 13.66 -12.79 -32.83
C LEU A 236 14.17 -12.16 -34.16
N SER A 237 14.52 -10.86 -34.13
CA SER A 237 15.06 -10.18 -35.28
C SER A 237 16.44 -10.72 -35.67
N PHE A 238 17.28 -11.03 -34.73
CA PHE A 238 18.60 -11.66 -34.97
C PHE A 238 18.44 -13.05 -35.58
N ALA A 239 17.52 -13.88 -35.06
CA ALA A 239 17.21 -15.19 -35.63
C ALA A 239 16.69 -15.10 -37.07
N LEU A 240 15.83 -14.12 -37.36
CA LEU A 240 15.30 -13.90 -38.71
C LEU A 240 16.40 -13.47 -39.70
N ILE A 241 17.34 -12.63 -39.28
CA ILE A 241 18.51 -12.23 -40.04
C ILE A 241 19.40 -13.45 -40.35
N LEU A 242 19.64 -14.32 -39.39
CA LEU A 242 20.41 -15.55 -39.62
C LEU A 242 19.74 -16.49 -40.63
N ILE A 243 18.42 -16.67 -40.57
CA ILE A 243 17.68 -17.52 -41.56
C ILE A 243 17.77 -16.93 -42.98
N ILE A 244 17.79 -15.58 -43.10
CA ILE A 244 17.91 -14.92 -44.40
C ILE A 244 19.34 -15.02 -44.99
N ILE A 245 20.36 -14.94 -44.10
CA ILE A 245 21.79 -15.02 -44.51
C ILE A 245 22.21 -16.48 -44.78
N TYR A 246 21.69 -17.43 -43.99
CA TYR A 246 21.97 -18.85 -44.08
C TYR A 246 20.70 -19.63 -44.43
N PRO A 247 20.19 -19.56 -45.65
CA PRO A 247 19.02 -20.36 -46.02
C PRO A 247 19.31 -21.84 -45.82
N PRO A 248 18.36 -22.60 -45.30
CA PRO A 248 18.57 -24.05 -45.06
C PRO A 248 18.92 -24.71 -46.38
N LEU A 249 19.99 -25.46 -46.40
CA LEU A 249 20.44 -26.25 -47.53
C LEU A 249 19.26 -27.09 -48.03
N LYS A 250 18.82 -26.81 -49.26
CA LYS A 250 17.75 -27.51 -49.95
C LYS A 250 18.22 -28.97 -50.17
N ASN A 251 17.72 -29.89 -49.35
CA ASN A 251 17.97 -31.32 -49.50
C ASN A 251 17.30 -31.76 -50.81
N ASN A 252 18.05 -31.77 -51.91
CA ASN A 252 17.64 -32.45 -53.13
C ASN A 252 17.72 -33.94 -52.89
N LYS A 253 16.58 -34.56 -52.70
CA LYS A 253 16.38 -35.99 -52.97
C LYS A 253 15.71 -36.15 -54.29
#